data_002e176b14e70b8121fc7d1ffae463b2
#
_entry.id   002e176b14e70b8121fc7d1ffae463b2
#
_cell.length_a   1.000
_cell.length_b   1.000
_cell.length_c   1.000
_cell.angle_alpha   90.00
_cell.angle_beta   90.00
_cell.angle_gamma   90.00
#
_symmetry.space_group_name_H-M   'P 1'
#
loop_
_entity.id
_entity.type
_entity.pdbx_description
1 polymer ?
#
loop_
_entity_poly.entity_id
_entity_poly.type
_entity_poly.pdbx_seq_one_letter_code
_entity_poly.pdbx_strand_id
1 'polypeptide(L)'
;MSILQKSSTPKFLSNKRTVTVFTVLGVLFVLLSLLSVLFGSTSIDLVELFKGNNDKAYRIIMHIRLPRTIGAILSGCALAVSGVLIQAVLYNPIASPYIIGVISGAGLAAVLLFTAFPTLIS
;
A
#
# COMPACT_ATOMS: atom_id res chain seq x y z
N MET A 1 -43.40 -31.23 7.11
CA MET A 1 -42.51 -31.09 5.94
C MET A 1 -41.38 -30.16 6.39
N SER A 2 -40.35 -30.78 6.99
CA SER A 2 -39.26 -30.09 7.69
C SER A 2 -38.10 -29.95 6.72
N ILE A 3 -37.91 -28.77 6.16
CA ILE A 3 -36.69 -28.41 5.39
C ILE A 3 -35.63 -28.07 6.42
N LEU A 4 -34.82 -29.08 6.76
CA LEU A 4 -33.60 -28.86 7.51
C LEU A 4 -32.66 -28.02 6.66
N GLN A 5 -32.66 -26.73 6.92
CA GLN A 5 -31.68 -25.76 6.41
C GLN A 5 -30.33 -26.19 6.94
N LYS A 6 -29.57 -26.95 6.13
CA LYS A 6 -28.21 -27.33 6.41
C LYS A 6 -27.37 -26.07 6.47
N SER A 7 -27.25 -25.52 7.66
CA SER A 7 -26.29 -24.44 7.94
C SER A 7 -24.90 -24.93 7.56
N SER A 8 -24.47 -24.58 6.37
CA SER A 8 -23.07 -24.71 5.98
C SER A 8 -22.28 -23.65 6.75
N THR A 9 -21.90 -23.99 7.97
CA THR A 9 -20.85 -23.21 8.66
C THR A 9 -19.67 -23.10 7.70
N PRO A 10 -19.21 -21.89 7.40
CA PRO A 10 -18.01 -21.72 6.58
C PRO A 10 -16.89 -22.48 7.28
N LYS A 11 -16.29 -23.46 6.60
CA LYS A 11 -15.07 -24.11 7.08
C LYS A 11 -14.05 -23.00 7.22
N PHE A 12 -13.87 -22.53 8.46
CA PHE A 12 -12.75 -21.66 8.79
C PHE A 12 -11.50 -22.32 8.21
N LEU A 13 -10.83 -21.57 7.34
CA LEU A 13 -9.58 -21.97 6.71
C LEU A 13 -8.70 -22.62 7.80
N SER A 14 -8.28 -23.87 7.59
CA SER A 14 -7.42 -24.58 8.52
C SER A 14 -6.33 -23.61 8.97
N ASN A 15 -6.11 -23.49 10.27
CA ASN A 15 -5.19 -22.54 10.88
C ASN A 15 -3.82 -22.51 10.14
N LYS A 16 -3.38 -23.65 9.64
CA LYS A 16 -2.17 -23.79 8.81
C LYS A 16 -2.26 -23.01 7.49
N ARG A 17 -3.40 -23.05 6.79
CA ARG A 17 -3.59 -22.30 5.53
C ARG A 17 -3.57 -20.81 5.73
N THR A 18 -4.23 -20.34 6.78
CA THR A 18 -4.27 -18.90 7.11
C THR A 18 -2.87 -18.42 7.45
N VAL A 19 -2.14 -19.13 8.31
CA VAL A 19 -0.75 -18.79 8.66
C VAL A 19 0.14 -18.77 7.41
N THR A 20 0.04 -19.77 6.53
CA THR A 20 0.83 -19.80 5.29
C THR A 20 0.56 -18.59 4.41
N VAL A 21 -0.71 -18.22 4.20
CA VAL A 21 -1.08 -17.05 3.39
C VAL A 21 -0.49 -15.76 3.97
N PHE A 22 -0.65 -15.54 5.28
CA PHE A 22 -0.09 -14.36 5.94
C PHE A 22 1.44 -14.32 5.88
N THR A 23 2.10 -15.46 6.03
CA THR A 23 3.56 -15.55 5.93
C THR A 23 4.03 -15.22 4.51
N VAL A 24 3.39 -15.79 3.49
CA VAL A 24 3.72 -15.51 2.08
C VAL A 24 3.51 -14.04 1.73
N LEU A 25 2.38 -13.46 2.16
CA LEU A 25 2.10 -12.03 1.96
C LEU A 25 3.13 -11.14 2.68
N GLY A 26 3.50 -11.48 3.91
CA GLY A 26 4.51 -10.76 4.67
C GLY A 26 5.89 -10.79 3.99
N VAL A 27 6.32 -11.97 3.54
CA VAL A 27 7.59 -12.13 2.80
C VAL A 27 7.55 -11.35 1.49
N LEU A 28 6.46 -11.44 0.74
CA LEU A 28 6.28 -10.71 -0.51
C LEU A 28 6.31 -9.19 -0.28
N PHE A 29 5.65 -8.71 0.77
CA PHE A 29 5.67 -7.30 1.15
C PHE A 29 7.07 -6.79 1.45
N VAL A 30 7.85 -7.53 2.24
CA VAL A 30 9.25 -7.16 2.56
C VAL A 30 10.11 -7.16 1.30
N LEU A 31 10.00 -8.19 0.46
CA LEU A 31 10.74 -8.27 -0.80
C LEU A 31 10.42 -7.10 -1.73
N LEU A 32 9.14 -6.79 -1.91
CA LEU A 32 8.72 -5.67 -2.78
C LEU A 32 9.17 -4.32 -2.20
N SER A 33 9.15 -4.14 -0.88
CA SER A 33 9.64 -2.92 -0.24
C SER A 33 11.14 -2.74 -0.45
N LEU A 34 11.92 -3.81 -0.31
CA LEU A 34 13.36 -3.79 -0.58
C LEU A 34 13.65 -3.53 -2.06
N LEU A 35 12.93 -4.19 -2.97
CA LEU A 35 13.06 -3.95 -4.40
C LEU A 35 12.70 -2.51 -4.78
N SER A 36 11.69 -1.92 -4.16
CA SER A 36 11.30 -0.53 -4.38
C SER A 36 12.42 0.48 -4.03
N VAL A 37 13.21 0.18 -3.00
CA VAL A 37 14.36 1.01 -2.62
C VAL A 37 15.54 0.78 -3.57
N LEU A 38 15.78 -0.49 -3.96
CA LEU A 38 16.93 -0.86 -4.79
C LEU A 38 16.73 -0.51 -6.27
N PHE A 39 15.54 -0.81 -6.82
CA PHE A 39 15.19 -0.56 -8.21
C PHE A 39 14.41 0.76 -8.32
N GLY A 40 15.06 1.80 -8.83
CA GLY A 40 14.43 3.09 -9.15
C GLY A 40 14.78 3.52 -10.58
N SER A 41 14.08 4.52 -11.11
CA SER A 41 14.28 5.03 -12.50
C SER A 41 15.64 5.70 -12.73
N THR A 42 16.42 5.93 -11.69
CA THR A 42 17.81 6.39 -11.82
C THR A 42 18.72 5.18 -11.65
N SER A 43 19.52 4.88 -12.66
CA SER A 43 20.55 3.85 -12.60
C SER A 43 21.60 4.24 -11.56
N ILE A 44 21.47 3.71 -10.36
CA ILE A 44 22.50 3.82 -9.34
C ILE A 44 23.30 2.52 -9.47
N ASP A 45 24.59 2.66 -9.80
CA ASP A 45 25.49 1.53 -9.73
C ASP A 45 25.60 1.06 -8.27
N LEU A 46 24.97 -0.07 -7.98
CA LEU A 46 25.03 -0.69 -6.65
C LEU A 46 26.48 -0.97 -6.22
N VAL A 47 27.36 -1.14 -7.19
CA VAL A 47 28.81 -1.34 -6.98
C VAL A 47 29.47 -0.08 -6.43
N GLU A 48 29.03 1.11 -6.84
CA GLU A 48 29.55 2.39 -6.33
C GLU A 48 29.04 2.71 -4.93
N LEU A 49 27.81 2.26 -4.59
CA LEU A 49 27.26 2.36 -3.24
C LEU A 49 28.09 1.59 -2.21
N PHE A 50 28.57 0.38 -2.60
CA PHE A 50 29.44 -0.44 -1.75
C PHE A 50 30.86 0.12 -1.61
N LYS A 51 31.31 0.96 -2.52
CA LYS A 51 32.63 1.62 -2.45
C LYS A 51 32.66 2.86 -1.58
N GLY A 52 31.54 3.26 -0.97
CA GLY A 52 31.48 4.31 0.06
C GLY A 52 31.75 5.75 -0.42
N ASN A 53 31.81 6.00 -1.72
CA ASN A 53 32.29 7.28 -2.26
C ASN A 53 31.22 8.08 -3.06
N ASN A 54 29.91 7.81 -2.82
CA ASN A 54 28.87 8.47 -3.60
C ASN A 54 27.83 9.18 -2.72
N ASP A 55 28.15 10.42 -2.30
CA ASP A 55 27.20 11.31 -1.62
C ASP A 55 25.90 11.51 -2.42
N LYS A 56 25.95 11.41 -3.75
CA LYS A 56 24.79 11.52 -4.63
C LYS A 56 23.84 10.33 -4.48
N ALA A 57 24.36 9.11 -4.47
CA ALA A 57 23.56 7.88 -4.34
C ALA A 57 22.88 7.84 -2.95
N TYR A 58 23.59 8.19 -1.90
CA TYR A 58 23.06 8.29 -0.55
C TYR A 58 21.93 9.32 -0.45
N ARG A 59 22.10 10.50 -1.04
CA ARG A 59 21.07 11.56 -1.08
C ARG A 59 19.82 11.11 -1.82
N ILE A 60 19.96 10.43 -2.95
CA ILE A 60 18.81 9.92 -3.74
C ILE A 60 18.04 8.87 -2.94
N ILE A 61 18.72 7.96 -2.27
CA ILE A 61 18.07 6.93 -1.46
C ILE A 61 17.35 7.55 -0.27
N MET A 62 18.02 8.39 0.50
CA MET A 62 17.48 8.95 1.73
C MET A 62 16.38 10.01 1.51
N HIS A 63 16.55 10.86 0.49
CA HIS A 63 15.64 12.01 0.32
C HIS A 63 14.56 11.78 -0.74
N ILE A 64 14.72 10.78 -1.62
CA ILE A 64 13.77 10.54 -2.70
C ILE A 64 13.11 9.17 -2.56
N ARG A 65 13.90 8.09 -2.50
CA ARG A 65 13.36 6.73 -2.54
C ARG A 65 12.71 6.30 -1.23
N LEU A 66 13.38 6.55 -0.14
CA LEU A 66 12.91 6.15 1.19
C LEU A 66 11.59 6.86 1.56
N PRO A 67 11.45 8.18 1.45
CA PRO A 67 10.18 8.86 1.71
C PRO A 67 9.05 8.40 0.80
N ARG A 68 9.35 8.16 -0.48
CA ARG A 68 8.37 7.65 -1.44
C ARG A 68 7.89 6.24 -1.08
N THR A 69 8.79 5.36 -0.67
CA THR A 69 8.43 3.99 -0.26
C THR A 69 7.60 4.01 1.03
N ILE A 70 7.99 4.82 2.02
CA ILE A 70 7.23 4.99 3.26
C ILE A 70 5.83 5.56 2.97
N GLY A 71 5.73 6.59 2.12
CA GLY A 71 4.46 7.16 1.71
C GLY A 71 3.55 6.14 1.01
N ALA A 72 4.10 5.30 0.13
CA ALA A 72 3.35 4.22 -0.52
C ALA A 72 2.84 3.17 0.47
N ILE A 73 3.65 2.80 1.46
CA ILE A 73 3.25 1.86 2.51
C ILE A 73 2.13 2.46 3.37
N LEU A 74 2.28 3.69 3.83
CA LEU A 74 1.27 4.35 4.66
C LEU A 74 -0.06 4.53 3.93
N SER A 75 -0.04 4.97 2.67
CA SER A 75 -1.25 5.11 1.87
C SER A 75 -1.92 3.77 1.59
N GLY A 76 -1.15 2.72 1.30
CA GLY A 76 -1.67 1.37 1.13
C GLY A 76 -2.33 0.82 2.41
N CYS A 77 -1.70 1.02 3.56
CA CYS A 77 -2.28 0.64 4.86
C CYS A 77 -3.58 1.42 5.14
N ALA A 78 -3.60 2.72 4.91
CA ALA A 78 -4.78 3.54 5.11
C ALA A 78 -5.94 3.09 4.22
N LEU A 79 -5.68 2.80 2.94
CA LEU A 79 -6.68 2.27 2.02
C LEU A 79 -7.20 0.89 2.43
N ALA A 80 -6.33 0.01 2.91
CA ALA A 80 -6.73 -1.31 3.40
C ALA A 80 -7.67 -1.22 4.61
N VAL A 81 -7.32 -0.39 5.61
CA VAL A 81 -8.16 -0.17 6.80
C VAL A 81 -9.50 0.46 6.42
N SER A 82 -9.50 1.49 5.57
CA SER A 82 -10.74 2.13 5.14
C SER A 82 -11.63 1.17 4.35
N GLY A 83 -11.03 0.31 3.52
CA GLY A 83 -11.76 -0.74 2.81
C GLY A 83 -12.49 -1.70 3.73
N VAL A 84 -11.81 -2.21 4.75
CA VAL A 84 -12.40 -3.12 5.74
C VAL A 84 -13.53 -2.42 6.50
N LEU A 85 -13.34 -1.18 6.93
CA LEU A 85 -14.36 -0.41 7.67
C LEU A 85 -15.61 -0.19 6.82
N ILE A 86 -15.47 0.19 5.55
CA ILE A 86 -16.58 0.41 4.63
C ILE A 86 -17.36 -0.87 4.40
N GLN A 87 -16.68 -1.98 4.17
CA GLN A 87 -17.31 -3.29 4.00
C GLN A 87 -18.08 -3.72 5.25
N ALA A 88 -17.54 -3.44 6.44
CA ALA A 88 -18.20 -3.73 7.70
C ALA A 88 -19.45 -2.87 7.92
N VAL A 89 -19.38 -1.58 7.62
CA VAL A 89 -20.50 -0.65 7.80
C VAL A 89 -21.65 -0.91 6.81
N LEU A 90 -21.31 -1.19 5.56
CA LEU A 90 -22.31 -1.44 4.51
C LEU A 90 -22.80 -2.88 4.47
N TYR A 91 -22.24 -3.78 5.29
CA TYR A 91 -22.51 -5.22 5.26
C TYR A 91 -22.40 -5.82 3.85
N ASN A 92 -21.52 -5.25 3.02
CA ASN A 92 -21.36 -5.62 1.62
C ASN A 92 -19.87 -5.82 1.29
N PRO A 93 -19.44 -7.04 0.96
CA PRO A 93 -18.04 -7.34 0.66
C PRO A 93 -17.55 -6.73 -0.68
N ILE A 94 -18.47 -6.22 -1.51
CA ILE A 94 -18.14 -5.58 -2.78
C ILE A 94 -17.94 -4.07 -2.61
N ALA A 95 -18.29 -3.52 -1.43
CA ALA A 95 -18.12 -2.10 -1.17
C ALA A 95 -16.64 -1.71 -1.20
N SER A 96 -16.34 -0.68 -1.99
CA SER A 96 -14.99 -0.15 -2.18
C SER A 96 -14.92 1.31 -1.68
N PRO A 97 -13.79 1.73 -1.08
CA PRO A 97 -13.58 3.12 -0.69
C PRO A 97 -13.74 4.10 -1.84
N TYR A 98 -13.53 3.65 -3.06
CA TYR A 98 -13.64 4.48 -4.27
C TYR A 98 -15.07 4.97 -4.54
N ILE A 99 -16.09 4.18 -4.14
CA ILE A 99 -17.51 4.49 -4.41
C ILE A 99 -17.99 5.70 -3.59
N ILE A 100 -17.39 5.95 -2.42
CA ILE A 100 -17.82 6.99 -1.47
C ILE A 100 -17.17 8.36 -1.77
N GLY A 101 -16.60 8.53 -2.95
CA GLY A 101 -16.06 9.82 -3.36
C GLY A 101 -14.62 10.12 -2.89
N VAL A 102 -13.88 9.10 -2.41
CA VAL A 102 -12.48 9.27 -1.99
C VAL A 102 -11.62 9.78 -3.14
N ILE A 103 -11.81 9.27 -4.36
CA ILE A 103 -11.08 9.73 -5.55
C ILE A 103 -11.40 11.18 -5.87
N SER A 104 -12.68 11.55 -5.82
CA SER A 104 -13.12 12.93 -6.10
C SER A 104 -12.58 13.90 -5.05
N GLY A 105 -12.60 13.49 -3.78
CA GLY A 105 -12.02 14.27 -2.67
C GLY A 105 -10.51 14.44 -2.81
N ALA A 106 -9.78 13.38 -3.14
CA ALA A 106 -8.34 13.44 -3.38
C ALA A 106 -7.99 14.32 -4.58
N GLY A 107 -8.76 14.22 -5.68
CA GLY A 107 -8.60 15.07 -6.84
C GLY A 107 -8.84 16.56 -6.53
N LEU A 108 -9.91 16.86 -5.78
CA LEU A 108 -10.20 18.22 -5.34
C LEU A 108 -9.07 18.77 -4.44
N ALA A 109 -8.61 17.97 -3.47
CA ALA A 109 -7.52 18.36 -2.59
C ALA A 109 -6.22 18.62 -3.36
N ALA A 110 -5.90 17.80 -4.35
CA ALA A 110 -4.74 17.99 -5.21
C ALA A 110 -4.85 19.32 -5.99
N VAL A 111 -5.99 19.57 -6.63
CA VAL A 111 -6.21 20.83 -7.37
C VAL A 111 -6.10 22.03 -6.45
N LEU A 112 -6.70 22.00 -5.25
CA LEU A 112 -6.62 23.08 -4.29
C LEU A 112 -5.18 23.32 -3.82
N LEU A 113 -4.40 22.27 -3.56
CA LEU A 113 -2.99 22.39 -3.18
C LEU A 113 -2.17 23.03 -4.31
N PHE A 114 -2.34 22.60 -5.56
CA PHE A 114 -1.62 23.15 -6.70
C PHE A 114 -1.98 24.62 -6.99
N THR A 115 -3.24 25.00 -6.75
CA THR A 115 -3.69 26.39 -7.00
C THR A 115 -3.36 27.34 -5.84
N ALA A 116 -3.46 26.85 -4.58
CA ALA A 116 -3.22 27.66 -3.39
C ALA A 116 -1.71 27.84 -3.08
N PHE A 117 -0.90 26.83 -3.40
CA PHE A 117 0.53 26.80 -3.06
C PHE A 117 1.41 26.46 -4.27
N PRO A 118 1.42 27.27 -5.34
CA PRO A 118 2.23 26.99 -6.52
C PRO A 118 3.75 26.98 -6.23
N THR A 119 4.16 27.69 -5.18
CA THR A 119 5.58 27.81 -4.77
C THR A 119 6.14 26.59 -4.04
N LEU A 120 5.31 25.67 -3.56
CA LEU A 120 5.77 24.43 -2.92
C LEU A 120 6.17 23.35 -3.91
N ILE A 121 5.88 23.56 -5.22
CA ILE A 121 5.98 22.55 -6.28
C ILE A 121 7.02 22.96 -7.34
N SER A 122 7.48 24.20 -7.28
CA SER A 122 8.50 24.78 -8.19
C SER A 122 9.94 24.37 -7.84
#